data_ab98c0566978f4cb5207b8d58ea81513
#
_entry.id   ab98c0566978f4cb5207b8d58ea81513
#
_cell.length_a   1.000
_cell.length_b   1.000
_cell.length_c   1.000
_cell.angle_alpha   90.00
_cell.angle_beta   90.00
_cell.angle_gamma   90.00
#
_symmetry.space_group_name_H-M   'P 1'
#
loop_
_entity.id
_entity.type
_entity.pdbx_description
1 polymer ?
#
loop_
_entity_poly.entity_id
_entity_poly.type
_entity_poly.pdbx_seq_one_letter_code
_entity_poly.pdbx_strand_id
1 'polypeptide(L)'
;MNVIAVAIILGCCALGAGTAMIAGIGPGIGEGNAVAKACEAIGRQPECKGDVTTTMLMGCAIAETTGLYALIIAILLIFVAPNMFVDILKTFM
;
A
#
# COMPACT_ATOMS: atom_id res chain seq x y z
N MET A 1 11.63 -18.48 26.39
CA MET A 1 11.15 -18.43 24.99
C MET A 1 12.35 -18.58 24.04
N ASN A 2 12.19 -19.31 22.95
CA ASN A 2 13.27 -19.52 22.00
C ASN A 2 13.52 -18.25 21.17
N VAL A 3 14.72 -17.70 21.28
CA VAL A 3 15.12 -16.47 20.57
C VAL A 3 15.05 -16.66 19.05
N ILE A 4 15.44 -17.85 18.58
CA ILE A 4 15.42 -18.14 17.14
C ILE A 4 13.99 -18.14 16.59
N ALA A 5 13.07 -18.74 17.32
CA ALA A 5 11.65 -18.75 16.90
C ALA A 5 11.07 -17.35 16.84
N VAL A 6 11.36 -16.52 17.82
CA VAL A 6 10.92 -15.11 17.82
C VAL A 6 11.54 -14.34 16.66
N ALA A 7 12.83 -14.56 16.40
CA ALA A 7 13.51 -13.89 15.29
C ALA A 7 12.89 -14.27 13.95
N ILE A 8 12.52 -15.54 13.77
CA ILE A 8 11.87 -16.00 12.53
C ILE A 8 10.51 -15.32 12.36
N ILE A 9 9.71 -15.24 13.42
CA ILE A 9 8.40 -14.57 13.38
C ILE A 9 8.56 -13.11 13.00
N LEU A 10 9.47 -12.39 13.65
CA LEU A 10 9.70 -10.98 13.38
C LEU A 10 10.22 -10.76 11.97
N GLY A 11 11.15 -11.61 11.52
CA GLY A 11 11.68 -11.54 10.16
C GLY A 11 10.62 -11.78 9.11
N CYS A 12 9.77 -12.78 9.31
CA CYS A 12 8.67 -13.06 8.39
C CYS A 12 7.66 -11.92 8.33
N CYS A 13 7.32 -11.32 9.48
CA CYS A 13 6.41 -10.18 9.53
C CYS A 13 7.01 -8.98 8.79
N ALA A 14 8.28 -8.69 9.01
CA ALA A 14 8.96 -7.58 8.34
C ALA A 14 9.04 -7.81 6.83
N LEU A 15 9.39 -9.01 6.41
CA LEU A 15 9.48 -9.35 4.99
C LEU A 15 8.11 -9.32 4.32
N GLY A 16 7.09 -9.85 4.98
CA GLY A 16 5.72 -9.82 4.49
C GLY A 16 5.19 -8.39 4.34
N ALA A 17 5.49 -7.53 5.31
CA ALA A 17 5.10 -6.13 5.25
C ALA A 17 5.75 -5.41 4.06
N GLY A 18 7.05 -5.62 3.86
CA GLY A 18 7.76 -5.05 2.72
C GLY A 18 7.25 -5.58 1.38
N THR A 19 6.97 -6.88 1.32
CA THR A 19 6.45 -7.51 0.10
C THR A 19 5.04 -6.98 -0.22
N ALA A 20 4.20 -6.75 0.79
CA ALA A 20 2.86 -6.21 0.59
C ALA A 20 2.91 -4.83 -0.08
N MET A 21 3.92 -4.02 0.21
CA MET A 21 4.05 -2.68 -0.36
C MET A 21 4.37 -2.68 -1.85
N ILE A 22 4.73 -3.82 -2.43
CA ILE A 22 4.91 -3.95 -3.89
C ILE A 22 3.60 -3.61 -4.62
N ALA A 23 2.46 -3.84 -3.98
CA ALA A 23 1.16 -3.50 -4.57
C ALA A 23 1.03 -2.00 -4.92
N GLY A 24 1.83 -1.13 -4.32
CA GLY A 24 1.84 0.29 -4.66
C GLY A 24 2.37 0.61 -6.05
N ILE A 25 3.08 -0.32 -6.68
CA ILE A 25 3.65 -0.10 -8.02
C ILE A 25 2.54 0.11 -9.06
N GLY A 26 1.48 -0.71 -9.02
CA GLY A 26 0.38 -0.61 -9.98
C GLY A 26 -0.31 0.74 -9.96
N PRO A 27 -0.90 1.13 -8.82
CA PRO A 27 -1.53 2.44 -8.68
C PRO A 27 -0.56 3.59 -8.97
N GLY A 28 0.71 3.48 -8.52
CA GLY A 28 1.70 4.51 -8.75
C GLY A 28 1.93 4.79 -10.23
N ILE A 29 2.08 3.73 -11.03
CA ILE A 29 2.26 3.86 -12.47
C ILE A 29 0.98 4.39 -13.13
N GLY A 30 -0.18 3.81 -12.78
CA GLY A 30 -1.45 4.20 -13.37
C GLY A 30 -1.82 5.64 -13.06
N GLU A 31 -1.67 6.05 -11.81
CA GLU A 31 -1.96 7.42 -11.38
C GLU A 31 -0.99 8.41 -12.00
N GLY A 32 0.29 8.06 -12.10
CA GLY A 32 1.29 8.88 -12.77
C GLY A 32 0.94 9.11 -14.24
N ASN A 33 0.51 8.06 -14.95
CA ASN A 33 0.04 8.19 -16.32
C ASN A 33 -1.21 9.05 -16.41
N ALA A 34 -2.14 8.91 -15.47
CA ALA A 34 -3.35 9.73 -15.44
C ALA A 34 -3.01 11.20 -15.26
N VAL A 35 -2.07 11.53 -14.39
CA VAL A 35 -1.61 12.91 -14.17
C VAL A 35 -0.98 13.46 -15.43
N ALA A 36 -0.12 12.69 -16.11
CA ALA A 36 0.51 13.12 -17.35
C ALA A 36 -0.53 13.44 -18.43
N LYS A 37 -1.54 12.58 -18.57
CA LYS A 37 -2.61 12.81 -19.55
C LYS A 37 -3.50 14.01 -19.17
N ALA A 38 -3.75 14.19 -17.88
CA ALA A 38 -4.52 15.34 -17.40
C ALA A 38 -3.77 16.65 -17.71
N CYS A 39 -2.47 16.69 -17.47
CA CYS A 39 -1.64 17.85 -17.78
C CYS A 39 -1.65 18.14 -19.28
N GLU A 40 -1.56 17.11 -20.11
CA GLU A 40 -1.61 17.26 -21.56
C GLU A 40 -2.95 17.83 -22.02
N ALA A 41 -4.06 17.31 -21.50
CA ALA A 41 -5.40 17.78 -21.84
C ALA A 41 -5.60 19.24 -21.44
N ILE A 42 -5.15 19.63 -20.24
CA ILE A 42 -5.25 21.00 -19.76
C ILE A 42 -4.39 21.94 -20.62
N GLY A 43 -3.22 21.46 -21.04
CA GLY A 43 -2.35 22.23 -21.91
C GLY A 43 -2.97 22.52 -23.28
N ARG A 44 -3.77 21.57 -23.80
CA ARG A 44 -4.47 21.74 -25.07
C ARG A 44 -5.73 22.58 -24.95
N GLN A 45 -6.48 22.41 -23.86
CA GLN A 45 -7.75 23.07 -23.59
C GLN A 45 -7.79 23.54 -22.14
N PRO A 46 -7.22 24.72 -21.83
CA PRO A 46 -7.18 25.20 -20.44
C PRO A 46 -8.54 25.30 -19.78
N GLU A 47 -9.61 25.50 -20.55
CA GLU A 47 -10.98 25.58 -20.03
C GLU A 47 -11.47 24.26 -19.44
N CYS A 48 -10.83 23.11 -19.72
CA CYS A 48 -11.22 21.80 -19.17
C CYS A 48 -10.57 21.50 -17.82
N LYS A 49 -9.76 22.41 -17.28
CA LYS A 49 -8.98 22.16 -16.07
C LYS A 49 -9.83 21.65 -14.90
N GLY A 50 -11.00 22.25 -14.65
CA GLY A 50 -11.87 21.86 -13.56
C GLY A 50 -12.40 20.45 -13.72
N ASP A 51 -12.93 20.13 -14.89
CA ASP A 51 -13.51 18.81 -15.18
C ASP A 51 -12.46 17.71 -15.16
N VAL A 52 -11.31 17.97 -15.78
CA VAL A 52 -10.21 17.01 -15.86
C VAL A 52 -9.66 16.72 -14.45
N THR A 53 -9.43 17.77 -13.65
CA THR A 53 -8.89 17.61 -12.30
C THR A 53 -9.84 16.80 -11.42
N THR A 54 -11.14 17.09 -11.46
CA THR A 54 -12.14 16.37 -10.67
C THR A 54 -12.22 14.90 -11.07
N THR A 55 -12.30 14.62 -12.37
CA THR A 55 -12.39 13.26 -12.88
C THR A 55 -11.13 12.47 -12.54
N MET A 56 -9.95 13.09 -12.70
CA MET A 56 -8.66 12.47 -12.39
C MET A 56 -8.59 12.10 -10.91
N LEU A 57 -8.96 13.03 -10.02
CA LEU A 57 -8.92 12.79 -8.58
C LEU A 57 -9.83 11.63 -8.16
N MET A 58 -11.03 11.57 -8.73
CA MET A 58 -11.96 10.47 -8.44
C MET A 58 -11.39 9.13 -8.90
N GLY A 59 -10.86 9.08 -10.13
CA GLY A 59 -10.27 7.86 -10.66
C GLY A 59 -9.05 7.41 -9.88
N CYS A 60 -8.16 8.34 -9.54
CA CYS A 60 -6.97 8.04 -8.75
C CYS A 60 -7.32 7.58 -7.34
N ALA A 61 -8.35 8.16 -6.71
CA ALA A 61 -8.79 7.74 -5.39
C ALA A 61 -9.27 6.28 -5.40
N ILE A 62 -10.03 5.90 -6.43
CA ILE A 62 -10.50 4.51 -6.56
C ILE A 62 -9.32 3.58 -6.87
N ALA A 63 -8.42 3.98 -7.75
CA ALA A 63 -7.26 3.17 -8.12
C ALA A 63 -6.32 2.92 -6.93
N GLU A 64 -6.22 3.88 -6.01
CA GLU A 64 -5.33 3.78 -4.86
C GLU A 64 -5.82 2.76 -3.82
N THR A 65 -7.07 2.31 -3.88
CA THR A 65 -7.61 1.38 -2.88
C THR A 65 -6.79 0.10 -2.74
N THR A 66 -6.23 -0.42 -3.82
CA THR A 66 -5.38 -1.62 -3.76
C THR A 66 -4.10 -1.36 -2.98
N GLY A 67 -3.50 -0.19 -3.16
CA GLY A 67 -2.34 0.22 -2.38
C GLY A 67 -2.66 0.41 -0.91
N LEU A 68 -3.84 0.93 -0.60
CA LEU A 68 -4.30 1.11 0.79
C LEU A 68 -4.54 -0.23 1.47
N TYR A 69 -5.10 -1.22 0.79
CA TYR A 69 -5.26 -2.56 1.36
C TYR A 69 -3.91 -3.17 1.72
N ALA A 70 -2.94 -3.05 0.83
CA ALA A 70 -1.59 -3.55 1.09
C ALA A 70 -0.93 -2.81 2.25
N LEU A 71 -1.12 -1.50 2.34
CA LEU A 71 -0.59 -0.69 3.44
C LEU A 71 -1.19 -1.13 4.78
N ILE A 72 -2.49 -1.40 4.83
CA ILE A 72 -3.14 -1.88 6.05
C ILE A 72 -2.54 -3.22 6.49
N ILE A 73 -2.35 -4.14 5.55
CA ILE A 73 -1.72 -5.43 5.84
C ILE A 73 -0.30 -5.22 6.37
N ALA A 74 0.48 -4.33 5.75
CA ALA A 74 1.84 -4.04 6.19
C ALA A 74 1.85 -3.46 7.61
N ILE A 75 0.94 -2.54 7.93
CA ILE A 75 0.83 -1.96 9.26
C ILE A 75 0.48 -3.03 10.29
N LEU A 76 -0.47 -3.91 9.99
CA LEU A 76 -0.84 -5.01 10.88
C LEU A 76 0.32 -5.97 11.12
N LEU A 77 1.11 -6.26 10.09
CA LEU A 77 2.27 -7.16 10.22
C LEU A 77 3.40 -6.55 11.04
N ILE A 78 3.51 -5.22 11.08
CA ILE A 78 4.57 -4.56 11.84
C ILE A 78 4.15 -4.30 13.29
N PHE A 79 2.91 -3.85 13.50
CA PHE A 79 2.48 -3.35 14.81
C PHE A 79 1.63 -4.33 15.61
N VAL A 80 0.87 -5.20 14.96
CA VAL A 80 -0.12 -6.07 15.63
C VAL A 80 0.29 -7.53 15.58
N ALA A 81 0.60 -8.05 14.41
CA ALA A 81 0.85 -9.48 14.22
C ALA A 81 2.04 -10.03 15.00
N PRO A 82 3.17 -9.31 15.14
CA PRO A 82 4.30 -9.86 15.91
C PRO A 82 3.93 -10.22 17.33
N ASN A 83 3.19 -9.37 18.04
CA ASN A 83 2.77 -9.67 19.42
C ASN A 83 1.82 -10.85 19.45
N MET A 84 0.86 -10.93 18.53
CA MET A 84 -0.09 -12.04 18.46
C MET A 84 0.63 -13.37 18.21
N PHE A 85 1.55 -13.39 17.26
CA PHE A 85 2.27 -14.60 16.88
C PHE A 85 3.21 -15.06 18.00
N VAL A 86 3.86 -14.14 18.69
CA VAL A 86 4.71 -14.46 19.82
C VAL A 86 3.87 -15.03 20.97
N ASP A 87 2.69 -14.48 21.23
CA ASP A 87 1.78 -14.99 22.25
C ASP A 87 1.31 -16.41 21.92
N ILE A 88 1.00 -16.68 20.65
CA ILE A 88 0.64 -18.01 20.20
C ILE A 88 1.82 -18.98 20.41
N LEU A 89 3.03 -18.55 20.09
CA LEU A 89 4.23 -19.36 20.29
C LEU A 89 4.39 -19.74 21.76
N LYS A 90 4.14 -18.82 22.69
CA LYS A 90 4.22 -19.08 24.12
C LYS A 90 3.28 -20.21 24.55
N THR A 91 2.15 -20.38 23.89
CA THR A 91 1.18 -21.43 24.18
C THR A 91 1.78 -22.83 23.97
N PHE A 92 2.73 -22.96 23.04
CA PHE A 92 3.39 -24.23 22.72
C PHE A 92 4.70 -24.46 23.47
N MET A 93 5.05 -23.54 24.32
CA MET A 93 6.25 -23.63 25.16
C MET A 93 5.88 -23.76 26.61
#